data_9fb7f9e2d1106aa19979f9b85e7db314
#
_entry.id   9fb7f9e2d1106aa19979f9b85e7db314
#
_cell.length_a   1.000
_cell.length_b   1.000
_cell.length_c   1.000
_cell.angle_alpha   90.00
_cell.angle_beta   90.00
_cell.angle_gamma   90.00
#
_symmetry.space_group_name_H-M   'P 1'
#
loop_
_entity.id
_entity.type
_entity.pdbx_description
1 polymer ?
#
loop_
_entity_poly.entity_id
_entity_poly.type
_entity_poly.pdbx_seq_one_letter_code
_entity_poly.pdbx_strand_id
1 'polypeptide(L)'
;MRYKRTRSKAQAAKTKFRRSARWMKFRRYLKSKQKTDPITGSPLSPTCSIHHMDLREENYEDLSDETHFVALNAQSHETCHFLWQAHGGWRRAVLSLIRILKSMERINEQQKPD
;
A
#
# COMPACT_ATOMS: atom_id res chain seq x y z
N MET A 1 19.25 -17.62 26.67
CA MET A 1 19.52 -16.23 26.27
C MET A 1 18.40 -15.72 25.39
N ARG A 2 17.68 -14.72 25.81
CA ARG A 2 16.68 -14.07 24.97
C ARG A 2 17.36 -13.07 24.05
N TYR A 3 17.23 -13.28 22.75
CA TYR A 3 17.58 -12.27 21.77
C TYR A 3 16.58 -11.12 21.88
N LYS A 4 17.02 -10.00 22.41
CA LYS A 4 16.31 -8.74 22.21
C LYS A 4 16.62 -8.27 20.80
N ARG A 5 15.62 -8.28 19.92
CA ARG A 5 15.70 -7.55 18.68
C ARG A 5 15.84 -6.07 19.00
N THR A 6 17.04 -5.54 18.88
CA THR A 6 17.24 -4.10 18.85
C THR A 6 16.73 -3.58 17.52
N ARG A 7 15.75 -2.68 17.57
CA ARG A 7 15.35 -1.95 16.37
C ARG A 7 16.56 -1.19 15.84
N SER A 8 16.79 -1.24 14.52
CA SER A 8 17.77 -0.39 13.87
C SER A 8 17.44 1.08 14.14
N LYS A 9 18.46 1.96 14.11
CA LYS A 9 18.26 3.40 14.25
C LYS A 9 17.27 3.95 13.22
N ALA A 10 17.31 3.42 11.98
CA ALA A 10 16.38 3.79 10.92
C ALA A 10 14.94 3.43 11.27
N GLN A 11 14.69 2.24 11.81
CA GLN A 11 13.34 1.82 12.23
C GLN A 11 12.83 2.64 13.40
N ALA A 12 13.68 2.98 14.36
CA ALA A 12 13.32 3.83 15.49
C ALA A 12 12.95 5.24 15.01
N ALA A 13 13.70 5.79 14.06
CA ALA A 13 13.42 7.10 13.46
C ALA A 13 12.08 7.10 12.72
N LYS A 14 11.78 6.05 11.96
CA LYS A 14 10.50 5.88 11.25
C LYS A 14 9.32 5.80 12.22
N THR A 15 9.45 5.07 13.30
CA THR A 15 8.43 4.97 14.34
C THR A 15 8.15 6.32 14.99
N LYS A 16 9.21 7.05 15.34
CA LYS A 16 9.11 8.40 15.91
C LYS A 16 8.41 9.35 14.94
N PHE A 17 8.79 9.32 13.66
CA PHE A 17 8.18 10.15 12.63
C PHE A 17 6.68 9.88 12.49
N ARG A 18 6.27 8.62 12.46
CA ARG A 18 4.85 8.24 12.34
C ARG A 18 4.00 8.67 13.53
N ARG A 19 4.61 8.95 14.67
CA ARG A 19 3.95 9.49 15.87
C ARG A 19 3.99 11.03 15.93
N SER A 20 4.67 11.67 15.00
CA SER A 20 4.80 13.13 14.99
C SER A 20 3.49 13.80 14.62
N ALA A 21 3.28 15.03 15.14
CA ALA A 21 2.14 15.85 14.78
C ALA A 21 2.12 16.18 13.28
N ARG A 22 3.29 16.39 12.69
CA ARG A 22 3.47 16.70 11.27
C ARG A 22 2.94 15.55 10.39
N TRP A 23 3.30 14.30 10.71
CA TRP A 23 2.83 13.13 9.98
C TRP A 23 1.32 12.92 10.16
N MET A 24 0.83 13.06 11.39
CA MET A 24 -0.60 12.87 11.67
C MET A 24 -1.46 13.91 10.94
N LYS A 25 -1.00 15.13 10.85
CA LYS A 25 -1.69 16.20 10.09
C LYS A 25 -1.71 15.89 8.59
N PHE A 26 -0.57 15.48 8.03
CA PHE A 26 -0.44 15.10 6.62
C PHE A 26 -1.34 13.91 6.30
N ARG A 27 -1.35 12.90 7.14
CA ARG A 27 -2.18 11.70 6.98
C ARG A 27 -3.67 12.04 6.92
N ARG A 28 -4.15 12.89 7.82
CA ARG A 28 -5.55 13.35 7.81
C ARG A 28 -5.88 14.13 6.55
N TYR A 29 -5.01 15.01 6.14
CA TYR A 29 -5.16 15.77 4.91
C TYR A 29 -5.28 14.85 3.68
N LEU A 30 -4.37 13.91 3.54
CA LEU A 30 -4.35 13.00 2.41
C LEU A 30 -5.61 12.13 2.35
N LYS A 31 -6.03 11.59 3.48
CA LYS A 31 -7.26 10.78 3.59
C LYS A 31 -8.50 11.59 3.20
N SER A 32 -8.60 12.84 3.64
CA SER A 32 -9.74 13.70 3.31
C SER A 32 -9.77 14.07 1.84
N LYS A 33 -8.62 14.23 1.22
CA LYS A 33 -8.49 14.56 -0.20
C LYS A 33 -8.75 13.36 -1.11
N GLN A 34 -8.20 12.21 -0.79
CA GLN A 34 -8.25 11.04 -1.65
C GLN A 34 -9.61 10.33 -1.65
N LYS A 35 -10.22 10.12 -0.50
CA LYS A 35 -11.57 9.53 -0.27
C LYS A 35 -11.74 8.07 -0.66
N THR A 36 -11.13 7.58 -1.71
CA THR A 36 -11.30 6.20 -2.18
C THR A 36 -9.96 5.49 -2.36
N ASP A 37 -10.00 4.16 -2.20
CA ASP A 37 -8.87 3.29 -2.51
C ASP A 37 -8.75 3.16 -4.03
N PRO A 38 -7.59 3.52 -4.64
CA PRO A 38 -7.45 3.51 -6.09
C PRO A 38 -7.41 2.11 -6.70
N ILE A 39 -7.16 1.08 -5.91
CA ILE A 39 -7.11 -0.31 -6.41
C ILE A 39 -8.50 -0.90 -6.51
N THR A 40 -9.33 -0.70 -5.48
CA THR A 40 -10.66 -1.30 -5.41
C THR A 40 -11.79 -0.34 -5.74
N GLY A 41 -11.54 0.97 -5.70
CA GLY A 41 -12.59 1.99 -5.83
C GLY A 41 -13.48 2.13 -4.59
N SER A 42 -13.20 1.36 -3.54
CA SER A 42 -13.97 1.42 -2.29
C SER A 42 -13.65 2.67 -1.48
N PRO A 43 -14.58 3.16 -0.65
CA PRO A 43 -14.26 4.25 0.28
C PRO A 43 -13.09 3.87 1.19
N LEU A 44 -12.26 4.86 1.52
CA LEU A 44 -11.16 4.64 2.45
C LEU A 44 -11.69 4.37 3.85
N SER A 45 -11.19 3.30 4.47
CA SER A 45 -11.47 2.98 5.86
C SER A 45 -10.80 4.00 6.79
N PRO A 46 -11.36 4.30 7.97
CA PRO A 46 -10.67 5.11 8.98
C PRO A 46 -9.30 4.56 9.38
N THR A 47 -9.12 3.24 9.24
CA THR A 47 -7.86 2.55 9.57
C THR A 47 -6.96 2.32 8.36
N CYS A 48 -7.24 2.97 7.23
CA CYS A 48 -6.40 2.83 6.03
C CYS A 48 -4.95 3.29 6.28
N SER A 49 -4.04 2.74 5.50
CA SER A 49 -2.60 3.04 5.61
C SER A 49 -2.18 4.02 4.53
N ILE A 50 -1.20 4.86 4.84
CA ILE A 50 -0.54 5.69 3.85
C ILE A 50 0.70 4.95 3.36
N HIS A 51 0.72 4.64 2.07
CA HIS A 51 1.82 3.94 1.42
C HIS A 51 2.78 4.94 0.79
N HIS A 52 4.08 4.78 1.09
CA HIS A 52 5.14 5.56 0.45
C HIS A 52 5.42 5.00 -0.95
N MET A 53 5.28 5.82 -1.97
CA MET A 53 5.66 5.46 -3.34
C MET A 53 7.18 5.54 -3.53
N ASP A 54 7.84 6.48 -2.83
CA ASP A 54 9.29 6.61 -2.80
C ASP A 54 9.85 5.78 -1.64
N LEU A 55 10.57 4.71 -1.96
CA LEU A 55 11.11 3.77 -0.97
C LEU A 55 12.50 4.15 -0.48
N ARG A 56 13.06 5.27 -0.92
CA ARG A 56 14.38 5.73 -0.46
C ARG A 56 14.29 6.22 0.97
N GLU A 57 15.17 5.71 1.82
CA GLU A 57 15.17 6.03 3.25
C GLU A 57 15.40 7.53 3.53
N GLU A 58 16.22 8.16 2.73
CA GLU A 58 16.52 9.60 2.84
C GLU A 58 15.29 10.49 2.64
N ASN A 59 14.27 10.00 1.92
CA ASN A 59 13.06 10.75 1.62
C ASN A 59 11.86 10.33 2.48
N TYR A 60 12.07 9.45 3.45
CA TYR A 60 10.98 8.91 4.25
C TYR A 60 10.16 10.00 4.98
N GLU A 61 10.82 11.05 5.46
CA GLU A 61 10.17 12.13 6.18
C GLU A 61 9.83 13.35 5.31
N ASP A 62 10.07 13.25 4.00
CA ASP A 62 9.78 14.32 3.05
C ASP A 62 8.32 14.32 2.65
N LEU A 63 7.56 15.30 3.13
CA LEU A 63 6.14 15.49 2.86
C LEU A 63 5.86 16.58 1.82
N SER A 64 6.90 17.06 1.13
CA SER A 64 6.79 18.18 0.19
C SER A 64 6.02 17.83 -1.08
N ASP A 65 5.99 16.57 -1.48
CA ASP A 65 5.28 16.11 -2.67
C ASP A 65 4.25 15.03 -2.29
N GLU A 66 2.98 15.43 -2.26
CA GLU A 66 1.89 14.53 -1.90
C GLU A 66 1.69 13.38 -2.90
N THR A 67 2.19 13.51 -4.14
CA THR A 67 2.10 12.43 -5.14
C THR A 67 2.98 11.23 -4.80
N HIS A 68 3.91 11.38 -3.86
CA HIS A 68 4.73 10.28 -3.36
C HIS A 68 4.01 9.40 -2.33
N PHE A 69 2.75 9.70 -2.04
CA PHE A 69 1.96 8.99 -1.04
C PHE A 69 0.60 8.59 -1.61
N VAL A 70 0.09 7.46 -1.17
CA VAL A 70 -1.25 7.01 -1.50
C VAL A 70 -1.89 6.34 -0.29
N ALA A 71 -3.16 6.65 -0.03
CA ALA A 71 -3.91 5.97 1.01
C ALA A 71 -4.50 4.66 0.45
N LEU A 72 -4.29 3.57 1.15
CA LEU A 72 -4.77 2.24 0.77
C LEU A 72 -5.48 1.58 1.94
N ASN A 73 -6.61 0.94 1.69
CA ASN A 73 -7.22 0.06 2.67
C ASN A 73 -6.28 -1.14 2.95
N ALA A 74 -6.45 -1.77 4.09
CA ALA A 74 -5.53 -2.79 4.58
C ALA A 74 -5.26 -3.89 3.54
N GLN A 75 -6.30 -4.39 2.89
CA GLN A 75 -6.15 -5.48 1.91
C GLN A 75 -5.37 -5.03 0.68
N SER A 76 -5.64 -3.84 0.16
CA SER A 76 -4.89 -3.28 -0.97
C SER A 76 -3.42 -3.06 -0.62
N HIS A 77 -3.15 -2.57 0.59
CA HIS A 77 -1.80 -2.35 1.09
C HIS A 77 -1.02 -3.66 1.19
N GLU A 78 -1.62 -4.70 1.77
CA GLU A 78 -1.02 -6.04 1.85
C GLU A 78 -0.77 -6.64 0.47
N THR A 79 -1.71 -6.47 -0.45
CA THR A 79 -1.57 -6.96 -1.83
C THR A 79 -0.40 -6.31 -2.54
N CYS A 80 -0.23 -4.99 -2.40
CA CYS A 80 0.92 -4.28 -2.98
C CYS A 80 2.24 -4.82 -2.44
N HIS A 81 2.34 -5.01 -1.12
CA HIS A 81 3.55 -5.58 -0.51
C HIS A 81 3.80 -7.01 -0.97
N PHE A 82 2.77 -7.82 -1.04
CA PHE A 82 2.88 -9.20 -1.53
C PHE A 82 3.42 -9.25 -2.97
N LEU A 83 2.86 -8.44 -3.86
CA LEU A 83 3.30 -8.42 -5.26
C LEU A 83 4.74 -7.91 -5.39
N TRP A 84 5.10 -6.92 -4.58
CA TRP A 84 6.46 -6.35 -4.58
C TRP A 84 7.51 -7.37 -4.15
N GLN A 85 7.15 -8.27 -3.23
CA GLN A 85 8.06 -9.29 -2.69
C GLN A 85 8.02 -10.62 -3.46
N ALA A 86 7.20 -10.73 -4.51
CA ALA A 86 7.01 -11.98 -5.24
C ALA A 86 8.30 -12.46 -5.91
N HIS A 87 8.55 -13.77 -5.87
CA HIS A 87 9.63 -14.40 -6.60
C HIS A 87 9.46 -14.20 -8.11
N GLY A 88 10.52 -13.82 -8.79
CA GLY A 88 10.46 -13.49 -10.22
C GLY A 88 9.99 -12.08 -10.52
N GLY A 89 9.75 -11.30 -9.47
CA GLY A 89 9.41 -9.88 -9.52
C GLY A 89 7.92 -9.59 -9.65
N TRP A 90 7.55 -8.38 -9.29
CA TRP A 90 6.17 -7.91 -9.28
C TRP A 90 5.52 -7.91 -10.68
N ARG A 91 6.28 -7.65 -11.73
CA ARG A 91 5.76 -7.65 -13.11
C ARG A 91 5.24 -9.01 -13.52
N ARG A 92 6.00 -10.06 -13.20
CA ARG A 92 5.58 -11.44 -13.48
C ARG A 92 4.33 -11.81 -12.67
N ALA A 93 4.28 -11.42 -11.40
CA ALA A 93 3.12 -11.64 -10.55
C ALA A 93 1.87 -10.96 -11.12
N VAL A 94 1.98 -9.70 -11.56
CA VAL A 94 0.88 -8.95 -12.17
C VAL A 94 0.41 -9.61 -13.47
N LEU A 95 1.33 -10.01 -14.34
CA LEU A 95 0.96 -10.69 -15.60
C LEU A 95 0.25 -12.01 -15.35
N SER A 96 0.70 -12.79 -14.38
CA SER A 96 0.03 -14.05 -13.99
C SER A 96 -1.36 -13.79 -13.43
N LEU A 97 -1.50 -12.76 -12.59
CA LEU A 97 -2.80 -12.36 -12.04
C LEU A 97 -3.77 -11.92 -13.13
N ILE A 98 -3.31 -11.15 -14.10
CA ILE A 98 -4.15 -10.72 -15.25
C ILE A 98 -4.66 -11.92 -16.04
N ARG A 99 -3.81 -12.93 -16.28
CA ARG A 99 -4.24 -14.16 -16.98
C ARG A 99 -5.33 -14.89 -16.21
N ILE A 100 -5.17 -15.02 -14.90
CA ILE A 100 -6.16 -15.68 -14.04
C ILE A 100 -7.49 -14.90 -14.10
N LEU A 101 -7.46 -13.58 -13.96
CA LEU A 101 -8.66 -12.74 -14.00
C LEU A 101 -9.39 -12.86 -15.35
N LYS A 102 -8.66 -12.86 -16.44
CA LYS A 102 -9.25 -13.05 -17.78
C LYS A 102 -9.91 -14.41 -17.93
N SER A 103 -9.30 -15.45 -17.38
CA SER A 103 -9.88 -16.80 -17.37
C SER A 103 -11.18 -16.83 -16.55
N MET A 104 -11.20 -16.16 -15.39
CA MET A 104 -12.39 -16.06 -14.57
C MET A 104 -13.52 -15.31 -15.27
N GLU A 105 -13.21 -14.21 -15.94
CA GLU A 105 -14.19 -13.45 -16.73
C GLU A 105 -14.82 -14.33 -17.84
N ARG A 106 -14.00 -15.08 -18.56
CA ARG A 106 -14.46 -15.96 -19.62
C ARG A 106 -15.41 -17.04 -19.07
N ILE A 107 -15.10 -17.64 -17.94
CA ILE A 107 -15.95 -18.62 -17.28
C ILE A 107 -17.27 -17.99 -16.86
N ASN A 108 -17.23 -16.80 -16.27
CA ASN A 108 -18.42 -16.10 -15.82
C ASN A 108 -19.34 -15.69 -16.98
N GLU A 109 -18.76 -15.27 -18.10
CA GLU A 109 -19.53 -14.95 -19.30
C GLU A 109 -20.27 -16.17 -19.87
N GLN A 110 -19.63 -17.34 -19.83
CA GLN A 110 -20.26 -18.60 -20.28
C GLN A 110 -21.42 -19.05 -19.38
N GLN A 111 -21.45 -18.58 -18.12
CA GLN A 111 -22.47 -18.93 -17.15
C GLN A 111 -23.62 -17.94 -17.06
N LYS A 112 -23.55 -16.79 -17.77
CA LYS A 112 -24.64 -15.82 -17.79
C LYS A 112 -25.83 -16.41 -18.52
N PRO A 113 -27.02 -16.42 -17.90
CA PRO A 113 -28.23 -16.76 -18.64
C PRO A 113 -28.46 -15.71 -19.74
N ASP A 114 -28.87 -16.17 -20.87
CA ASP A 114 -29.28 -15.30 -22.00
C ASP A 114 -30.46 -14.42 -21.62
#